data_f5d27437095f48dd19947e0b4837aca3
#
_entry.id   f5d27437095f48dd19947e0b4837aca3
#
_cell.length_a   1.000
_cell.length_b   1.000
_cell.length_c   1.000
_cell.angle_alpha   90.00
_cell.angle_beta   90.00
_cell.angle_gamma   90.00
#
_symmetry.space_group_name_H-M   'P 1'
#
loop_
_entity.id
_entity.type
_entity.pdbx_description
1 polymer ?
#
loop_
_entity_poly.entity_id
_entity_poly.type
_entity_poly.pdbx_seq_one_letter_code
_entity_poly.pdbx_strand_id
1 'polypeptide(L)'
;MNKKVLQTLEYYKIIDMLLEEADTPLAKESIRHLLPSSRREEIISWQTETSHALMRLLKQGRLPFHGLTDIRPSLVPLEKGGVLGMGELLDIARCLEIAKDAIAYDAKFEDLKDALSGRFGALMDLPDLRLEINRCILSPEEMADDASSELKRIRRAMKTTNDKVREQLTATMNLSGSMLRDNIVTMRNGRYCLPVKQEYKSTFPGMIHDQSSTGSTFFIEPMAIVQLNNELAELGMKEQEEIEKILANLSNQTAEQSFFIEQDFRILSELDFIFAKAMLSKNMKGTRPVFPKEKYIDIKDGRHPLIDPKKVVPINLHLGRDFSLLVVTGPNTGGKTVSLKTIGLFTLMGQAGLHIPAFDGSSLRIFNEVYADIGDEQSIEQSLSTFSSHMVNTVSILEKADENSLVLFDELGAGTDPVEGAA
;
A
#
# COMPACT_ATOMS: atom_id res chain seq x y z
N MET A 1 18.12 19.66 -1.48
CA MET A 1 18.41 19.49 -0.03
C MET A 1 19.28 18.28 0.22
N ASN A 2 20.25 18.37 1.14
CA ASN A 2 21.24 17.32 1.41
C ASN A 2 20.61 16.18 2.26
N LYS A 3 20.90 14.91 1.91
CA LYS A 3 20.43 13.73 2.68
C LYS A 3 20.85 13.77 4.16
N LYS A 4 22.06 14.30 4.47
CA LYS A 4 22.54 14.44 5.87
C LYS A 4 21.59 15.28 6.71
N VAL A 5 21.11 16.41 6.17
CA VAL A 5 20.18 17.30 6.87
C VAL A 5 18.83 16.64 7.14
N LEU A 6 18.32 15.88 6.17
CA LEU A 6 17.07 15.11 6.35
C LEU A 6 17.17 14.09 7.50
N GLN A 7 18.36 13.48 7.67
CA GLN A 7 18.63 12.56 8.80
C GLN A 7 18.78 13.33 10.12
N THR A 8 19.60 14.38 10.14
CA THR A 8 19.85 15.20 11.35
C THR A 8 18.55 15.80 11.92
N LEU A 9 17.66 16.26 11.04
CA LEU A 9 16.36 16.83 11.41
C LEU A 9 15.26 15.76 11.54
N GLU A 10 15.59 14.48 11.44
CA GLU A 10 14.68 13.34 11.61
C GLU A 10 13.47 13.35 10.65
N TYR A 11 13.62 13.95 9.45
CA TYR A 11 12.56 14.04 8.44
C TYR A 11 12.05 12.65 8.02
N TYR A 12 12.92 11.65 7.98
CA TYR A 12 12.52 10.28 7.62
C TYR A 12 11.54 9.65 8.61
N LYS A 13 11.56 10.06 9.88
CA LYS A 13 10.55 9.62 10.86
C LYS A 13 9.16 10.18 10.53
N ILE A 14 9.09 11.40 9.98
CA ILE A 14 7.83 11.96 9.48
C ILE A 14 7.36 11.20 8.24
N ILE A 15 8.27 10.80 7.35
CA ILE A 15 7.96 9.94 6.21
C ILE A 15 7.42 8.57 6.68
N ASP A 16 8.03 7.97 7.71
CA ASP A 16 7.54 6.71 8.29
C ASP A 16 6.13 6.86 8.85
N MET A 17 5.86 7.93 9.61
CA MET A 17 4.49 8.24 10.08
C MET A 17 3.51 8.43 8.91
N LEU A 18 3.93 9.06 7.82
CA LEU A 18 3.09 9.25 6.64
C LEU A 18 2.82 7.93 5.90
N LEU A 19 3.79 7.01 5.87
CA LEU A 19 3.64 5.68 5.28
C LEU A 19 2.56 4.82 5.98
N GLU A 20 2.40 5.01 7.30
CA GLU A 20 1.35 4.34 8.07
C GLU A 20 -0.05 4.79 7.68
N GLU A 21 -0.19 6.01 7.14
CA GLU A 21 -1.46 6.58 6.72
C GLU A 21 -1.87 6.24 5.28
N ALA A 22 -0.98 5.68 4.47
CA ALA A 22 -1.27 5.30 3.09
C ALA A 22 -1.61 3.81 2.98
N ASP A 23 -2.58 3.49 2.13
CA ASP A 23 -3.00 2.11 1.88
C ASP A 23 -2.32 1.52 0.64
N THR A 24 -2.24 2.29 -0.45
CA THR A 24 -1.84 1.77 -1.77
C THR A 24 -0.33 1.66 -1.96
N PRO A 25 0.16 0.65 -2.69
CA PRO A 25 1.59 0.50 -2.96
C PRO A 25 2.22 1.72 -3.65
N LEU A 26 1.52 2.30 -4.64
CA LEU A 26 2.02 3.44 -5.41
C LEU A 26 2.06 4.74 -4.58
N ALA A 27 1.07 4.96 -3.68
CA ALA A 27 1.11 6.06 -2.73
C ALA A 27 2.29 5.91 -1.76
N LYS A 28 2.53 4.70 -1.24
CA LYS A 28 3.69 4.40 -0.38
C LYS A 28 5.01 4.61 -1.09
N GLU A 29 5.10 4.27 -2.37
CA GLU A 29 6.27 4.55 -3.20
C GLU A 29 6.48 6.06 -3.33
N SER A 30 5.44 6.82 -3.64
CA SER A 30 5.47 8.29 -3.73
C SER A 30 5.89 8.94 -2.41
N ILE A 31 5.42 8.42 -1.27
CA ILE A 31 5.80 8.89 0.07
C ILE A 31 7.30 8.66 0.33
N ARG A 32 7.85 7.48 0.00
CA ARG A 32 9.28 7.21 0.18
C ARG A 32 10.19 8.16 -0.59
N HIS A 33 9.69 8.70 -1.70
CA HIS A 33 10.41 9.65 -2.55
C HIS A 33 10.03 11.11 -2.29
N LEU A 34 9.19 11.38 -1.29
CA LEU A 34 8.74 12.72 -0.98
C LEU A 34 9.89 13.56 -0.41
N LEU A 35 10.31 14.57 -1.15
CA LEU A 35 11.34 15.52 -0.76
C LEU A 35 10.77 16.94 -0.71
N PRO A 36 11.30 17.81 0.18
CA PRO A 36 10.93 19.22 0.20
C PRO A 36 11.31 19.92 -1.11
N SER A 37 10.39 20.70 -1.65
CA SER A 37 10.64 21.55 -2.84
C SER A 37 11.10 22.96 -2.44
N SER A 38 11.84 23.63 -3.31
CA SER A 38 12.12 25.06 -3.20
C SER A 38 11.23 25.91 -4.14
N ARG A 39 10.41 25.25 -4.98
CA ARG A 39 9.51 25.94 -5.90
C ARG A 39 8.20 26.33 -5.23
N ARG A 40 7.99 27.64 -5.09
CA ARG A 40 6.82 28.20 -4.40
C ARG A 40 5.48 27.66 -4.92
N GLU A 41 5.35 27.56 -6.23
CA GLU A 41 4.10 27.10 -6.86
C GLU A 41 3.74 25.69 -6.50
N GLU A 42 4.73 24.77 -6.50
CA GLU A 42 4.54 23.38 -6.07
C GLU A 42 4.15 23.31 -4.60
N ILE A 43 4.88 23.99 -3.73
CA ILE A 43 4.61 24.01 -2.29
C ILE A 43 3.18 24.47 -2.02
N ILE A 44 2.75 25.58 -2.64
CA ILE A 44 1.40 26.12 -2.46
C ILE A 44 0.33 25.16 -3.00
N SER A 45 0.57 24.53 -4.15
CA SER A 45 -0.32 23.52 -4.71
C SER A 45 -0.47 22.34 -3.75
N TRP A 46 0.62 21.74 -3.30
CA TRP A 46 0.61 20.60 -2.38
C TRP A 46 -0.06 20.95 -1.04
N GLN A 47 0.21 22.12 -0.49
CA GLN A 47 -0.44 22.61 0.74
C GLN A 47 -1.95 22.78 0.53
N THR A 48 -2.36 23.26 -0.64
CA THR A 48 -3.77 23.43 -0.97
C THR A 48 -4.47 22.07 -1.09
N GLU A 49 -3.86 21.11 -1.78
CA GLU A 49 -4.36 19.74 -1.89
C GLU A 49 -4.53 19.07 -0.53
N THR A 50 -3.50 19.16 0.34
CA THR A 50 -3.54 18.62 1.70
C THR A 50 -4.67 19.25 2.52
N SER A 51 -4.86 20.58 2.42
CA SER A 51 -5.92 21.30 3.14
C SER A 51 -7.31 20.91 2.66
N HIS A 52 -7.51 20.78 1.35
CA HIS A 52 -8.79 20.37 0.78
C HIS A 52 -9.11 18.91 1.13
N ALA A 53 -8.11 18.02 1.08
CA ALA A 53 -8.29 16.63 1.54
C ALA A 53 -8.64 16.58 3.03
N LEU A 54 -8.00 17.40 3.88
CA LEU A 54 -8.32 17.48 5.31
C LEU A 54 -9.76 17.95 5.54
N MET A 55 -10.22 18.96 4.80
CA MET A 55 -11.60 19.44 4.88
C MET A 55 -12.59 18.33 4.48
N ARG A 56 -12.33 17.61 3.38
CA ARG A 56 -13.15 16.49 2.92
C ARG A 56 -13.17 15.36 3.95
N LEU A 57 -12.00 15.02 4.49
CA LEU A 57 -11.82 14.00 5.54
C LEU A 57 -12.63 14.32 6.81
N LEU A 58 -12.66 15.58 7.23
CA LEU A 58 -13.41 16.02 8.41
C LEU A 58 -14.93 16.02 8.19
N LYS A 59 -15.39 16.26 6.95
CA LYS A 59 -16.82 16.28 6.61
C LYS A 59 -17.42 14.88 6.36
N GLN A 60 -16.69 14.00 5.65
CA GLN A 60 -17.24 12.75 5.11
C GLN A 60 -16.42 11.50 5.49
N GLY A 61 -15.32 11.68 6.25
CA GLY A 61 -14.41 10.57 6.53
C GLY A 61 -13.45 10.28 5.36
N ARG A 62 -12.68 9.20 5.52
CA ARG A 62 -11.67 8.76 4.53
C ARG A 62 -12.30 7.90 3.46
N LEU A 63 -11.79 7.98 2.23
CA LEU A 63 -12.05 7.01 1.17
C LEU A 63 -11.44 5.65 1.52
N PRO A 64 -12.14 4.54 1.26
CA PRO A 64 -11.63 3.20 1.55
C PRO A 64 -10.70 2.71 0.43
N PHE A 65 -9.43 3.13 0.44
CA PHE A 65 -8.41 2.64 -0.50
C PHE A 65 -7.93 1.21 -0.17
N HIS A 66 -8.34 0.66 0.96
CA HIS A 66 -7.94 -0.66 1.41
C HIS A 66 -8.27 -1.75 0.38
N GLY A 67 -7.26 -2.60 0.09
CA GLY A 67 -7.37 -3.68 -0.88
C GLY A 67 -7.10 -3.25 -2.33
N LEU A 68 -6.68 -2.00 -2.58
CA LEU A 68 -6.16 -1.59 -3.89
C LEU A 68 -4.72 -2.10 -4.03
N THR A 69 -4.55 -3.14 -4.81
CA THR A 69 -3.25 -3.74 -5.17
C THR A 69 -2.64 -3.05 -6.39
N ASP A 70 -1.37 -3.32 -6.68
CA ASP A 70 -0.76 -2.83 -7.92
C ASP A 70 -1.20 -3.69 -9.11
N ILE A 71 -2.14 -3.19 -9.87
CA ILE A 71 -2.70 -3.89 -11.04
C ILE A 71 -1.89 -3.72 -12.33
N ARG A 72 -0.88 -2.84 -12.36
CA ARG A 72 -0.07 -2.57 -13.56
C ARG A 72 0.60 -3.81 -14.15
N PRO A 73 1.16 -4.73 -13.33
CA PRO A 73 1.72 -5.98 -13.85
C PRO A 73 0.70 -6.85 -14.59
N SER A 74 -0.57 -6.81 -14.17
CA SER A 74 -1.66 -7.58 -14.80
C SER A 74 -2.15 -6.95 -16.11
N LEU A 75 -1.97 -5.63 -16.30
CA LEU A 75 -2.36 -4.96 -17.55
C LEU A 75 -1.35 -5.21 -18.68
N VAL A 76 -0.07 -5.41 -18.39
CA VAL A 76 0.97 -5.64 -19.40
C VAL A 76 0.74 -6.88 -20.29
N PRO A 77 0.36 -8.07 -19.76
CA PRO A 77 0.02 -9.22 -20.58
C PRO A 77 -1.16 -8.99 -21.52
N LEU A 78 -2.16 -8.19 -21.10
CA LEU A 78 -3.36 -7.91 -21.89
C LEU A 78 -3.05 -7.23 -23.22
N GLU A 79 -2.08 -6.33 -23.25
CA GLU A 79 -1.64 -5.65 -24.48
C GLU A 79 -1.16 -6.63 -25.56
N LYS A 80 -0.75 -7.84 -25.15
CA LYS A 80 -0.24 -8.91 -26.01
C LYS A 80 -1.26 -10.03 -26.21
N GLY A 81 -2.51 -9.83 -25.81
CA GLY A 81 -3.56 -10.84 -25.90
C GLY A 81 -3.43 -11.96 -24.84
N GLY A 82 -2.74 -11.70 -23.74
CA GLY A 82 -2.64 -12.63 -22.60
C GLY A 82 -3.97 -12.76 -21.85
N VAL A 83 -4.12 -13.87 -21.14
CA VAL A 83 -5.28 -14.18 -20.30
C VAL A 83 -4.91 -14.03 -18.83
N LEU A 84 -5.72 -13.30 -18.08
CA LEU A 84 -5.55 -13.10 -16.64
C LEU A 84 -6.17 -14.24 -15.84
N GLY A 85 -5.60 -14.51 -14.67
CA GLY A 85 -6.17 -15.40 -13.68
C GLY A 85 -7.34 -14.77 -12.91
N MET A 86 -8.08 -15.60 -12.18
CA MET A 86 -9.22 -15.15 -11.36
C MET A 86 -8.82 -14.09 -10.34
N GLY A 87 -7.69 -14.25 -9.65
CA GLY A 87 -7.19 -13.29 -8.67
C GLY A 87 -6.89 -11.92 -9.28
N GLU A 88 -6.20 -11.88 -10.44
CA GLU A 88 -5.87 -10.64 -11.15
C GLU A 88 -7.13 -9.89 -11.62
N LEU A 89 -8.14 -10.61 -12.12
CA LEU A 89 -9.43 -10.03 -12.50
C LEU A 89 -10.18 -9.46 -11.28
N LEU A 90 -10.14 -10.15 -10.13
CA LEU A 90 -10.73 -9.64 -8.90
C LEU A 90 -10.02 -8.39 -8.37
N ASP A 91 -8.70 -8.30 -8.50
CA ASP A 91 -7.94 -7.09 -8.17
C ASP A 91 -8.36 -5.90 -9.04
N ILE A 92 -8.58 -6.15 -10.34
CA ILE A 92 -9.12 -5.13 -11.26
C ILE A 92 -10.55 -4.74 -10.87
N ALA A 93 -11.42 -5.71 -10.58
CA ALA A 93 -12.78 -5.42 -10.12
C ALA A 93 -12.79 -4.61 -8.81
N ARG A 94 -11.84 -4.88 -7.90
CA ARG A 94 -11.65 -4.10 -6.67
C ARG A 94 -11.22 -2.66 -6.96
N CYS A 95 -10.31 -2.44 -7.90
CA CYS A 95 -9.93 -1.10 -8.35
C CYS A 95 -11.16 -0.33 -8.88
N LEU A 96 -11.97 -0.95 -9.73
CA LEU A 96 -13.19 -0.34 -10.28
C LEU A 96 -14.25 -0.06 -9.19
N GLU A 97 -14.35 -0.90 -8.18
CA GLU A 97 -15.27 -0.64 -7.04
C GLU A 97 -14.83 0.59 -6.25
N ILE A 98 -13.52 0.72 -5.97
CA ILE A 98 -12.97 1.88 -5.28
C ILE A 98 -13.14 3.15 -6.13
N ALA A 99 -12.97 3.07 -7.47
CA ALA A 99 -13.22 4.20 -8.38
C ALA A 99 -14.68 4.67 -8.32
N LYS A 100 -15.63 3.75 -8.39
CA LYS A 100 -17.06 4.03 -8.20
C LYS A 100 -17.34 4.71 -6.85
N ASP A 101 -16.77 4.17 -5.76
CA ASP A 101 -16.94 4.73 -4.42
C ASP A 101 -16.33 6.14 -4.30
N ALA A 102 -15.20 6.38 -4.98
CA ALA A 102 -14.56 7.69 -5.05
C ALA A 102 -15.42 8.71 -5.83
N ILE A 103 -16.02 8.31 -6.93
CA ILE A 103 -16.98 9.15 -7.70
C ILE A 103 -18.18 9.50 -6.82
N ALA A 104 -18.76 8.50 -6.12
CA ALA A 104 -19.88 8.70 -5.22
C ALA A 104 -19.53 9.58 -4.00
N TYR A 105 -18.27 9.52 -3.56
CA TYR A 105 -17.75 10.39 -2.50
C TYR A 105 -17.67 11.84 -2.97
N ASP A 106 -17.12 12.08 -4.16
CA ASP A 106 -17.01 13.45 -4.74
C ASP A 106 -18.37 14.10 -4.99
N ALA A 107 -19.37 13.34 -5.42
CA ALA A 107 -20.74 13.82 -5.64
C ALA A 107 -21.35 14.51 -4.40
N LYS A 108 -20.89 14.18 -3.19
CA LYS A 108 -21.32 14.87 -1.95
C LYS A 108 -20.70 16.27 -1.77
N PHE A 109 -19.80 16.66 -2.67
CA PHE A 109 -19.08 17.94 -2.69
C PHE A 109 -19.35 18.74 -3.97
N GLU A 110 -20.45 18.46 -4.70
CA GLU A 110 -20.77 19.10 -5.98
C GLU A 110 -20.75 20.64 -5.94
N ASP A 111 -21.14 21.24 -4.80
CA ASP A 111 -21.11 22.69 -4.61
C ASP A 111 -19.70 23.24 -4.33
N LEU A 112 -18.69 22.36 -4.16
CA LEU A 112 -17.34 22.73 -3.74
C LEU A 112 -16.33 22.35 -4.82
N LYS A 113 -16.02 23.29 -5.72
CA LYS A 113 -14.90 23.10 -6.65
C LYS A 113 -13.58 23.37 -5.91
N ASP A 114 -12.86 22.32 -5.59
CA ASP A 114 -11.57 22.38 -4.91
C ASP A 114 -10.41 21.81 -5.75
N ALA A 115 -9.19 21.79 -5.21
CA ALA A 115 -8.01 21.31 -5.93
C ALA A 115 -8.06 19.81 -6.27
N LEU A 116 -8.96 19.02 -5.67
CA LEU A 116 -9.10 17.59 -5.89
C LEU A 116 -10.19 17.27 -6.92
N SER A 117 -11.15 18.17 -7.16
CA SER A 117 -12.31 17.93 -8.03
C SER A 117 -11.91 17.49 -9.44
N GLY A 118 -10.79 17.98 -9.97
CA GLY A 118 -10.29 17.56 -11.28
C GLY A 118 -9.84 16.09 -11.32
N ARG A 119 -9.25 15.59 -10.22
CA ARG A 119 -8.85 14.16 -10.11
C ARG A 119 -10.08 13.27 -9.99
N PHE A 120 -11.03 13.61 -9.13
CA PHE A 120 -12.27 12.85 -9.01
C PHE A 120 -13.07 12.83 -10.32
N GLY A 121 -13.17 13.97 -11.01
CA GLY A 121 -13.87 14.08 -12.28
C GLY A 121 -13.20 13.38 -13.46
N ALA A 122 -11.95 12.93 -13.31
CA ALA A 122 -11.23 12.14 -14.30
C ALA A 122 -11.35 10.61 -14.09
N LEU A 123 -11.97 10.19 -12.99
CA LEU A 123 -12.28 8.77 -12.74
C LEU A 123 -13.40 8.29 -13.66
N MET A 124 -13.29 7.04 -14.12
CA MET A 124 -14.26 6.42 -15.01
C MET A 124 -14.99 5.29 -14.30
N ASP A 125 -16.33 5.34 -14.23
CA ASP A 125 -17.11 4.19 -13.78
C ASP A 125 -17.27 3.18 -14.93
N LEU A 126 -16.86 1.94 -14.71
CA LEU A 126 -16.99 0.83 -15.64
C LEU A 126 -17.86 -0.28 -15.03
N PRO A 127 -19.17 -0.02 -14.84
CA PRO A 127 -20.06 -0.91 -14.09
C PRO A 127 -20.22 -2.27 -14.76
N ASP A 128 -20.30 -2.34 -16.09
CA ASP A 128 -20.55 -3.59 -16.81
C ASP A 128 -19.41 -4.58 -16.60
N LEU A 129 -18.16 -4.14 -16.78
CA LEU A 129 -16.99 -4.98 -16.57
C LEU A 129 -16.87 -5.42 -15.10
N ARG A 130 -17.02 -4.48 -14.17
CA ARG A 130 -16.93 -4.76 -12.74
C ARG A 130 -17.98 -5.77 -12.28
N LEU A 131 -19.23 -5.59 -12.68
CA LEU A 131 -20.32 -6.51 -12.35
C LEU A 131 -20.13 -7.88 -12.98
N GLU A 132 -19.66 -7.96 -14.23
CA GLU A 132 -19.44 -9.20 -14.92
C GLU A 132 -18.31 -10.02 -14.31
N ILE A 133 -17.18 -9.39 -13.93
CA ILE A 133 -16.10 -10.07 -13.20
C ILE A 133 -16.63 -10.64 -11.87
N ASN A 134 -17.31 -9.83 -11.06
CA ASN A 134 -17.83 -10.23 -9.75
C ASN A 134 -18.95 -11.28 -9.86
N ARG A 135 -19.70 -11.33 -10.98
CA ARG A 135 -20.69 -12.37 -11.26
C ARG A 135 -20.03 -13.70 -11.57
N CYS A 136 -18.94 -13.69 -12.33
CA CYS A 136 -18.27 -14.90 -12.78
C CYS A 136 -17.31 -15.48 -11.75
N ILE A 137 -16.65 -14.64 -10.94
CA ILE A 137 -15.55 -15.05 -10.05
C ILE A 137 -15.94 -14.78 -8.60
N LEU A 138 -15.97 -15.82 -7.77
CA LEU A 138 -16.32 -15.75 -6.35
C LEU A 138 -15.08 -15.55 -5.46
N SER A 139 -13.98 -16.20 -5.83
CA SER A 139 -12.69 -16.10 -5.12
C SER A 139 -11.54 -16.35 -6.10
N PRO A 140 -10.27 -16.11 -5.72
CA PRO A 140 -9.12 -16.42 -6.57
C PRO A 140 -9.02 -17.87 -7.05
N GLU A 141 -9.73 -18.78 -6.42
CA GLU A 141 -9.70 -20.24 -6.68
C GLU A 141 -11.07 -20.77 -7.12
N GLU A 142 -12.13 -19.94 -7.11
CA GLU A 142 -13.49 -20.40 -7.33
C GLU A 142 -14.24 -19.52 -8.34
N MET A 143 -14.70 -20.16 -9.41
CA MET A 143 -15.60 -19.55 -10.39
C MET A 143 -17.05 -19.95 -10.09
N ALA A 144 -17.97 -19.01 -10.25
CA ALA A 144 -19.39 -19.24 -10.04
C ALA A 144 -19.94 -20.33 -10.99
N ASP A 145 -20.84 -21.17 -10.49
CA ASP A 145 -21.47 -22.22 -11.29
C ASP A 145 -22.23 -21.67 -12.51
N ASP A 146 -22.76 -20.47 -12.38
CA ASP A 146 -23.53 -19.77 -13.41
C ASP A 146 -22.72 -18.71 -14.16
N ALA A 147 -21.39 -18.76 -14.06
CA ALA A 147 -20.51 -17.92 -14.88
C ALA A 147 -20.77 -18.08 -16.37
N SER A 148 -21.10 -19.32 -16.82
CA SER A 148 -21.71 -19.57 -18.13
C SER A 148 -22.79 -20.66 -18.05
N SER A 149 -23.69 -20.69 -19.04
CA SER A 149 -24.69 -21.76 -19.13
C SER A 149 -24.04 -23.12 -19.33
N GLU A 150 -22.92 -23.18 -20.07
CA GLU A 150 -22.18 -24.40 -20.33
C GLU A 150 -21.45 -24.90 -19.08
N LEU A 151 -20.78 -24.03 -18.30
CA LEU A 151 -20.15 -24.42 -17.05
C LEU A 151 -21.16 -25.01 -16.06
N LYS A 152 -22.34 -24.39 -15.98
CA LYS A 152 -23.45 -24.88 -15.15
C LYS A 152 -23.94 -26.26 -15.58
N ARG A 153 -24.01 -26.49 -16.89
CA ARG A 153 -24.38 -27.78 -17.46
C ARG A 153 -23.34 -28.86 -17.12
N ILE A 154 -22.07 -28.56 -17.31
CA ILE A 154 -20.95 -29.48 -17.03
C ILE A 154 -20.93 -29.84 -15.54
N ARG A 155 -20.98 -28.89 -14.64
CA ARG A 155 -20.95 -29.13 -13.18
C ARG A 155 -22.17 -29.92 -12.69
N ARG A 156 -23.36 -29.71 -13.29
CA ARG A 156 -24.54 -30.57 -13.03
C ARG A 156 -24.32 -32.00 -13.50
N ALA A 157 -23.75 -32.19 -14.67
CA ALA A 157 -23.42 -33.53 -15.18
C ALA A 157 -22.41 -34.23 -14.27
N MET A 158 -21.33 -33.53 -13.85
CA MET A 158 -20.34 -34.05 -12.89
C MET A 158 -20.99 -34.49 -11.59
N LYS A 159 -21.86 -33.66 -11.02
CA LYS A 159 -22.61 -34.01 -9.80
C LYS A 159 -23.43 -35.27 -9.97
N THR A 160 -24.21 -35.36 -11.06
CA THR A 160 -25.05 -36.53 -11.36
C THR A 160 -24.21 -37.80 -11.55
N THR A 161 -23.07 -37.71 -12.24
CA THR A 161 -22.16 -38.82 -12.47
C THR A 161 -21.46 -39.24 -11.17
N ASN A 162 -21.09 -38.30 -10.31
CA ASN A 162 -20.58 -38.60 -8.97
C ASN A 162 -21.60 -39.34 -8.11
N ASP A 163 -22.86 -38.95 -8.15
CA ASP A 163 -23.92 -39.63 -7.40
C ASP A 163 -24.07 -41.08 -7.87
N LYS A 164 -24.06 -41.32 -9.21
CA LYS A 164 -24.08 -42.69 -9.78
C LYS A 164 -22.84 -43.49 -9.35
N VAL A 165 -21.64 -42.91 -9.34
CA VAL A 165 -20.42 -43.56 -8.84
C VAL A 165 -20.59 -44.01 -7.41
N ARG A 166 -21.13 -43.14 -6.53
CA ARG A 166 -21.36 -43.51 -5.12
C ARG A 166 -22.35 -44.64 -4.96
N GLU A 167 -23.43 -44.67 -5.73
CA GLU A 167 -24.42 -45.77 -5.72
C GLU A 167 -23.74 -47.08 -6.14
N GLN A 168 -23.01 -47.09 -7.23
CA GLN A 168 -22.32 -48.30 -7.74
C GLN A 168 -21.23 -48.79 -6.78
N LEU A 169 -20.47 -47.89 -6.18
CA LEU A 169 -19.46 -48.22 -5.17
C LEU A 169 -20.11 -48.85 -3.94
N THR A 170 -21.20 -48.28 -3.47
CA THR A 170 -21.94 -48.82 -2.31
C THR A 170 -22.46 -50.24 -2.61
N ALA A 171 -23.04 -50.46 -3.78
CA ALA A 171 -23.47 -51.77 -4.22
C ALA A 171 -22.30 -52.76 -4.31
N THR A 172 -21.18 -52.34 -4.90
CA THR A 172 -19.95 -53.17 -5.01
C THR A 172 -19.36 -53.52 -3.63
N MET A 173 -19.29 -52.57 -2.70
CA MET A 173 -18.83 -52.82 -1.33
C MET A 173 -19.71 -53.81 -0.56
N ASN A 174 -21.03 -53.71 -0.76
CA ASN A 174 -21.96 -54.68 -0.11
C ASN A 174 -21.81 -56.08 -0.66
N LEU A 175 -21.56 -56.25 -1.96
CA LEU A 175 -21.38 -57.55 -2.61
C LEU A 175 -20.01 -58.16 -2.32
N SER A 176 -18.97 -57.35 -2.24
CA SER A 176 -17.58 -57.81 -2.17
C SER A 176 -16.88 -57.49 -0.83
N GLY A 177 -17.62 -57.22 0.24
CA GLY A 177 -17.09 -56.73 1.51
C GLY A 177 -16.00 -57.65 2.14
N SER A 178 -16.07 -58.97 1.95
CA SER A 178 -15.07 -59.92 2.41
C SER A 178 -13.70 -59.73 1.73
N MET A 179 -13.68 -59.25 0.49
CA MET A 179 -12.49 -59.01 -0.31
C MET A 179 -11.82 -57.68 -0.02
N LEU A 180 -12.54 -56.75 0.61
CA LEU A 180 -12.01 -55.44 0.95
C LEU A 180 -11.21 -55.45 2.23
N ARG A 181 -10.14 -54.62 2.29
CA ARG A 181 -9.38 -54.38 3.51
C ARG A 181 -10.15 -53.55 4.51
N ASP A 182 -10.77 -52.46 3.99
CA ASP A 182 -11.59 -51.51 4.70
C ASP A 182 -12.80 -51.10 3.81
N ASN A 183 -13.94 -50.80 4.45
CA ASN A 183 -15.13 -50.34 3.77
C ASN A 183 -15.09 -48.81 3.50
N ILE A 184 -14.04 -48.36 2.83
CA ILE A 184 -13.83 -46.95 2.48
C ILE A 184 -13.60 -46.81 0.99
N VAL A 185 -14.07 -45.71 0.45
CA VAL A 185 -13.75 -45.28 -0.92
C VAL A 185 -12.51 -44.39 -0.89
N THR A 186 -11.56 -44.63 -1.76
CA THR A 186 -10.33 -43.83 -1.87
C THR A 186 -10.20 -43.28 -3.29
N MET A 187 -9.50 -42.16 -3.42
CA MET A 187 -9.09 -41.64 -4.72
C MET A 187 -7.62 -41.98 -5.00
N ARG A 188 -7.36 -42.51 -6.21
CA ARG A 188 -6.01 -42.75 -6.72
C ARG A 188 -5.94 -42.28 -8.17
N ASN A 189 -4.96 -41.43 -8.47
CA ASN A 189 -4.79 -40.87 -9.83
C ASN A 189 -6.08 -40.25 -10.41
N GLY A 190 -6.86 -39.55 -9.56
CA GLY A 190 -8.13 -38.94 -9.95
C GLY A 190 -9.28 -39.92 -10.16
N ARG A 191 -9.16 -41.20 -9.74
CA ARG A 191 -10.17 -42.24 -9.90
C ARG A 191 -10.64 -42.80 -8.58
N TYR A 192 -11.90 -43.10 -8.47
CA TYR A 192 -12.48 -43.77 -7.29
C TYR A 192 -12.06 -45.22 -7.28
N CYS A 193 -11.45 -45.68 -6.18
CA CYS A 193 -10.95 -47.03 -5.99
C CYS A 193 -11.39 -47.60 -4.65
N LEU A 194 -11.43 -48.95 -4.56
CA LEU A 194 -11.65 -49.70 -3.32
C LEU A 194 -10.36 -50.40 -2.87
N PRO A 195 -10.05 -50.39 -1.56
CA PRO A 195 -8.87 -51.09 -0.99
C PRO A 195 -9.12 -52.60 -0.92
N VAL A 196 -8.58 -53.36 -1.85
CA VAL A 196 -8.73 -54.84 -1.95
C VAL A 196 -7.53 -55.51 -1.29
N LYS A 197 -7.78 -56.60 -0.56
CA LYS A 197 -6.73 -57.45 0.02
C LYS A 197 -5.92 -58.15 -1.06
N GLN A 198 -4.63 -58.35 -0.81
CA GLN A 198 -3.70 -58.97 -1.77
C GLN A 198 -4.18 -60.30 -2.29
N GLU A 199 -4.83 -61.12 -1.48
CA GLU A 199 -5.33 -62.46 -1.81
C GLU A 199 -6.42 -62.45 -2.85
N TYR A 200 -7.17 -61.32 -2.99
CA TYR A 200 -8.25 -61.16 -3.95
C TYR A 200 -7.88 -60.28 -5.19
N LYS A 201 -6.61 -59.90 -5.31
CA LYS A 201 -6.11 -59.07 -6.41
C LYS A 201 -6.52 -59.60 -7.82
N SER A 202 -6.46 -60.91 -8.03
CA SER A 202 -6.75 -61.55 -9.32
C SER A 202 -8.22 -61.90 -9.52
N THR A 203 -9.02 -61.93 -8.45
CA THR A 203 -10.42 -62.35 -8.48
C THR A 203 -11.38 -61.15 -8.39
N PHE A 204 -10.93 -60.03 -7.85
CA PHE A 204 -11.75 -58.80 -7.81
C PHE A 204 -11.84 -58.17 -9.22
N PRO A 205 -13.03 -57.93 -9.77
CA PRO A 205 -13.19 -57.40 -11.14
C PRO A 205 -12.93 -55.90 -11.17
N GLY A 206 -11.78 -55.47 -11.71
CA GLY A 206 -11.43 -54.06 -11.79
C GLY A 206 -10.01 -53.81 -12.29
N MET A 207 -9.63 -52.54 -12.33
CA MET A 207 -8.31 -52.05 -12.75
C MET A 207 -7.48 -51.62 -11.52
N ILE A 208 -6.25 -52.09 -11.44
CA ILE A 208 -5.35 -51.70 -10.37
C ILE A 208 -4.73 -50.34 -10.68
N HIS A 209 -4.86 -49.40 -9.78
CA HIS A 209 -4.27 -48.04 -9.90
C HIS A 209 -3.10 -47.79 -8.98
N ASP A 210 -3.08 -48.48 -7.80
CA ASP A 210 -2.03 -48.27 -6.82
C ASP A 210 -1.94 -49.47 -5.87
N GLN A 211 -0.84 -49.55 -5.06
CA GLN A 211 -0.71 -50.50 -3.99
C GLN A 211 -0.13 -49.84 -2.74
N SER A 212 -0.46 -50.37 -1.57
CA SER A 212 0.12 -49.91 -0.31
C SER A 212 1.62 -50.17 -0.26
N SER A 213 2.37 -49.37 0.50
CA SER A 213 3.83 -49.53 0.70
C SER A 213 4.25 -50.92 1.19
N THR A 214 3.38 -51.63 1.92
CA THR A 214 3.59 -52.99 2.39
C THR A 214 3.18 -54.05 1.38
N GLY A 215 2.60 -53.69 0.27
CA GLY A 215 2.08 -54.60 -0.76
C GLY A 215 0.83 -55.41 -0.33
N SER A 216 0.31 -55.21 0.88
CA SER A 216 -0.83 -55.97 1.43
C SER A 216 -2.20 -55.53 0.94
N THR A 217 -2.29 -54.37 0.32
CA THR A 217 -3.55 -53.78 -0.18
C THR A 217 -3.37 -53.21 -1.58
N PHE A 218 -4.30 -53.51 -2.47
CA PHE A 218 -4.35 -52.97 -3.81
C PHE A 218 -5.54 -52.00 -3.93
N PHE A 219 -5.31 -50.83 -4.51
CA PHE A 219 -6.37 -49.88 -4.81
C PHE A 219 -6.87 -50.16 -6.19
N ILE A 220 -8.07 -50.74 -6.25
CA ILE A 220 -8.68 -51.24 -7.48
C ILE A 220 -9.90 -50.39 -7.84
N GLU A 221 -9.94 -49.87 -9.04
CA GLU A 221 -11.14 -49.27 -9.65
C GLU A 221 -12.09 -50.41 -10.07
N PRO A 222 -13.28 -50.54 -9.45
CA PRO A 222 -14.22 -51.58 -9.84
C PRO A 222 -14.68 -51.45 -11.32
N MET A 223 -14.80 -52.55 -12.03
CA MET A 223 -15.24 -52.52 -13.43
C MET A 223 -16.57 -51.80 -13.62
N ALA A 224 -17.46 -51.89 -12.63
CA ALA A 224 -18.79 -51.25 -12.63
C ALA A 224 -18.73 -49.69 -12.71
N ILE A 225 -17.61 -49.08 -12.33
CA ILE A 225 -17.47 -47.60 -12.32
C ILE A 225 -16.45 -47.07 -13.32
N VAL A 226 -15.73 -47.91 -14.06
CA VAL A 226 -14.69 -47.48 -15.03
C VAL A 226 -15.24 -46.45 -16.02
N GLN A 227 -16.42 -46.71 -16.58
CA GLN A 227 -17.05 -45.79 -17.54
C GLN A 227 -17.43 -44.47 -16.90
N LEU A 228 -17.97 -44.48 -15.66
CA LEU A 228 -18.35 -43.29 -14.90
C LEU A 228 -17.11 -42.45 -14.52
N ASN A 229 -16.02 -43.10 -14.12
CA ASN A 229 -14.74 -42.40 -13.86
C ASN A 229 -14.17 -41.80 -15.15
N ASN A 230 -14.30 -42.44 -16.31
CA ASN A 230 -13.89 -41.87 -17.58
C ASN A 230 -14.74 -40.66 -17.95
N GLU A 231 -16.07 -40.74 -17.74
CA GLU A 231 -16.99 -39.62 -17.95
C GLU A 231 -16.66 -38.44 -17.04
N LEU A 232 -16.34 -38.67 -15.74
CA LEU A 232 -15.91 -37.63 -14.82
C LEU A 232 -14.60 -36.95 -15.26
N ALA A 233 -13.63 -37.74 -15.73
CA ALA A 233 -12.38 -37.21 -16.25
C ALA A 233 -12.59 -36.33 -17.48
N GLU A 234 -13.46 -36.77 -18.41
CA GLU A 234 -13.82 -35.97 -19.59
C GLU A 234 -14.58 -34.70 -19.22
N LEU A 235 -15.52 -34.79 -18.28
CA LEU A 235 -16.23 -33.60 -17.77
C LEU A 235 -15.29 -32.63 -17.08
N GLY A 236 -14.28 -33.10 -16.31
CA GLY A 236 -13.28 -32.26 -15.70
C GLY A 236 -12.41 -31.50 -16.71
N MET A 237 -12.04 -32.15 -17.83
CA MET A 237 -11.34 -31.46 -18.92
C MET A 237 -12.22 -30.38 -19.56
N LYS A 238 -13.51 -30.70 -19.82
CA LYS A 238 -14.46 -29.71 -20.36
C LYS A 238 -14.72 -28.54 -19.43
N GLU A 239 -14.75 -28.81 -18.12
CA GLU A 239 -14.83 -27.74 -17.08
C GLU A 239 -13.66 -26.79 -17.19
N GLN A 240 -12.43 -27.33 -17.25
CA GLN A 240 -11.22 -26.53 -17.36
C GLN A 240 -11.19 -25.71 -18.65
N GLU A 241 -11.51 -26.33 -19.79
CA GLU A 241 -11.61 -25.62 -21.08
C GLU A 241 -12.65 -24.50 -21.06
N GLU A 242 -13.78 -24.68 -20.37
CA GLU A 242 -14.81 -23.65 -20.28
C GLU A 242 -14.40 -22.52 -19.35
N ILE A 243 -13.74 -22.82 -18.23
CA ILE A 243 -13.15 -21.82 -17.35
C ILE A 243 -12.14 -20.95 -18.10
N GLU A 244 -11.26 -21.57 -18.89
CA GLU A 244 -10.27 -20.84 -19.71
C GLU A 244 -10.94 -19.91 -20.73
N LYS A 245 -12.05 -20.33 -21.37
CA LYS A 245 -12.82 -19.49 -22.27
C LYS A 245 -13.45 -18.30 -21.56
N ILE A 246 -14.00 -18.50 -20.36
CA ILE A 246 -14.59 -17.41 -19.56
C ILE A 246 -13.51 -16.42 -19.17
N LEU A 247 -12.36 -16.88 -18.67
CA LEU A 247 -11.23 -16.03 -18.32
C LEU A 247 -10.70 -15.24 -19.53
N ALA A 248 -10.59 -15.89 -20.70
CA ALA A 248 -10.18 -15.23 -21.93
C ALA A 248 -11.18 -14.13 -22.35
N ASN A 249 -12.48 -14.37 -22.22
CA ASN A 249 -13.49 -13.37 -22.52
C ASN A 249 -13.43 -12.17 -21.58
N LEU A 250 -13.32 -12.40 -20.25
CA LEU A 250 -13.16 -11.34 -19.26
C LEU A 250 -11.87 -10.55 -19.47
N SER A 251 -10.78 -11.24 -19.80
CA SER A 251 -9.49 -10.62 -20.12
C SER A 251 -9.56 -9.72 -21.35
N ASN A 252 -10.27 -10.15 -22.40
CA ASN A 252 -10.48 -9.32 -23.60
C ASN A 252 -11.30 -8.08 -23.29
N GLN A 253 -12.40 -8.19 -22.53
CA GLN A 253 -13.18 -7.03 -22.08
C GLN A 253 -12.34 -6.07 -21.22
N THR A 254 -11.48 -6.61 -20.35
CA THR A 254 -10.55 -5.82 -19.55
C THR A 254 -9.51 -5.11 -20.43
N ALA A 255 -8.98 -5.80 -21.44
CA ALA A 255 -8.01 -5.22 -22.37
C ALA A 255 -8.57 -4.00 -23.13
N GLU A 256 -9.84 -4.08 -23.57
CA GLU A 256 -10.53 -2.97 -24.25
C GLU A 256 -10.64 -1.71 -23.36
N GLN A 257 -10.66 -1.87 -22.04
CA GLN A 257 -10.79 -0.79 -21.07
C GLN A 257 -9.47 -0.49 -20.31
N SER A 258 -8.37 -1.15 -20.67
CA SER A 258 -7.09 -1.12 -19.93
C SER A 258 -6.57 0.29 -19.68
N PHE A 259 -6.70 1.19 -20.65
CA PHE A 259 -6.29 2.60 -20.51
C PHE A 259 -7.03 3.32 -19.36
N PHE A 260 -8.35 3.16 -19.28
CA PHE A 260 -9.15 3.79 -18.22
C PHE A 260 -8.88 3.16 -16.86
N ILE A 261 -8.70 1.84 -16.81
CA ILE A 261 -8.38 1.10 -15.59
C ILE A 261 -7.03 1.55 -15.03
N GLU A 262 -6.01 1.70 -15.87
CA GLU A 262 -4.69 2.21 -15.46
C GLU A 262 -4.78 3.67 -14.98
N GLN A 263 -5.54 4.50 -15.67
CA GLN A 263 -5.76 5.89 -15.27
C GLN A 263 -6.44 5.98 -13.91
N ASP A 264 -7.50 5.20 -13.68
CA ASP A 264 -8.21 5.15 -12.40
C ASP A 264 -7.27 4.70 -11.27
N PHE A 265 -6.49 3.64 -11.49
CA PHE A 265 -5.51 3.17 -10.50
C PHE A 265 -4.51 4.27 -10.11
N ARG A 266 -3.99 5.02 -11.09
CA ARG A 266 -3.06 6.13 -10.84
C ARG A 266 -3.72 7.25 -10.04
N ILE A 267 -4.93 7.67 -10.45
CA ILE A 267 -5.68 8.73 -9.77
C ILE A 267 -6.02 8.33 -8.33
N LEU A 268 -6.49 7.11 -8.13
CA LEU A 268 -6.80 6.59 -6.79
C LEU A 268 -5.57 6.56 -5.89
N SER A 269 -4.42 6.17 -6.45
CA SER A 269 -3.15 6.16 -5.70
C SER A 269 -2.66 7.59 -5.38
N GLU A 270 -2.84 8.54 -6.27
CA GLU A 270 -2.57 9.96 -6.00
C GLU A 270 -3.50 10.51 -4.91
N LEU A 271 -4.78 10.19 -4.97
CA LEU A 271 -5.74 10.58 -3.93
C LEU A 271 -5.37 9.97 -2.58
N ASP A 272 -4.99 8.67 -2.52
CA ASP A 272 -4.52 8.04 -1.29
C ASP A 272 -3.30 8.76 -0.71
N PHE A 273 -2.32 9.11 -1.54
CA PHE A 273 -1.16 9.90 -1.12
C PHE A 273 -1.54 11.25 -0.52
N ILE A 274 -2.49 11.96 -1.13
CA ILE A 274 -2.94 13.28 -0.65
C ILE A 274 -3.77 13.11 0.64
N PHE A 275 -4.64 12.11 0.71
CA PHE A 275 -5.41 11.81 1.92
C PHE A 275 -4.53 11.31 3.07
N ALA A 276 -3.43 10.61 2.80
CA ALA A 276 -2.43 10.25 3.81
C ALA A 276 -1.82 11.50 4.46
N LYS A 277 -1.46 12.53 3.68
CA LYS A 277 -1.00 13.82 4.22
C LYS A 277 -2.07 14.49 5.09
N ALA A 278 -3.32 14.42 4.69
CA ALA A 278 -4.45 14.97 5.46
C ALA A 278 -4.68 14.19 6.76
N MET A 279 -4.56 12.86 6.73
CA MET A 279 -4.65 12.02 7.94
C MET A 279 -3.52 12.33 8.92
N LEU A 280 -2.29 12.41 8.44
CA LEU A 280 -1.14 12.82 9.25
C LEU A 280 -1.37 14.20 9.88
N SER A 281 -1.87 15.17 9.10
CA SER A 281 -2.25 16.50 9.59
C SER A 281 -3.29 16.41 10.72
N LYS A 282 -4.35 15.64 10.53
CA LYS A 282 -5.39 15.42 11.54
C LYS A 282 -4.81 14.84 12.84
N ASN A 283 -3.98 13.79 12.73
CA ASN A 283 -3.41 13.08 13.86
C ASN A 283 -2.45 13.96 14.68
N MET A 284 -1.65 14.79 14.01
CA MET A 284 -0.76 15.74 14.65
C MET A 284 -1.45 17.06 15.09
N LYS A 285 -2.75 17.24 14.82
CA LYS A 285 -3.46 18.52 14.95
C LYS A 285 -2.72 19.63 14.19
N GLY A 286 -2.23 19.30 13.01
CA GLY A 286 -1.46 20.19 12.16
C GLY A 286 -2.33 21.23 11.48
N THR A 287 -1.74 22.39 11.23
CA THR A 287 -2.34 23.48 10.46
C THR A 287 -1.50 23.79 9.23
N ARG A 288 -2.14 24.35 8.21
CA ARG A 288 -1.45 24.79 7.00
C ARG A 288 -0.53 25.97 7.32
N PRO A 289 0.80 25.87 7.12
CA PRO A 289 1.67 27.03 7.25
C PRO A 289 1.42 28.03 6.14
N VAL A 290 1.48 29.33 6.49
CA VAL A 290 1.44 30.41 5.53
C VAL A 290 2.84 30.60 4.95
N PHE A 291 2.94 30.79 3.63
CA PHE A 291 4.20 31.17 2.97
C PHE A 291 4.07 32.62 2.46
N PRO A 292 4.46 33.62 3.26
CA PRO A 292 4.37 35.02 2.85
C PRO A 292 5.35 35.32 1.71
N LYS A 293 5.12 36.47 1.00
CA LYS A 293 6.09 36.96 0.01
C LYS A 293 7.33 37.53 0.68
N GLU A 294 7.13 38.14 1.85
CA GLU A 294 8.19 38.59 2.75
C GLU A 294 8.91 37.40 3.33
N LYS A 295 10.23 37.47 3.34
CA LYS A 295 11.10 36.36 3.72
C LYS A 295 11.26 36.24 5.25
N TYR A 296 10.22 35.75 5.98
CA TYR A 296 10.26 35.55 7.42
C TYR A 296 9.64 34.22 7.87
N ILE A 297 10.00 33.79 9.07
CA ILE A 297 9.38 32.70 9.82
C ILE A 297 8.67 33.34 11.03
N ASP A 298 7.44 32.84 11.33
CA ASP A 298 6.70 33.21 12.56
C ASP A 298 5.88 31.98 12.98
N ILE A 299 6.44 31.25 13.94
CA ILE A 299 5.85 30.00 14.49
C ILE A 299 5.18 30.38 15.83
N LYS A 300 3.91 30.00 15.94
CA LYS A 300 3.08 30.17 17.14
C LYS A 300 2.69 28.79 17.66
N ASP A 301 2.92 28.56 18.96
CA ASP A 301 2.61 27.32 19.65
C ASP A 301 3.08 26.05 18.89
N GLY A 302 4.26 26.13 18.27
CA GLY A 302 4.86 25.03 17.52
C GLY A 302 5.24 23.87 18.44
N ARG A 303 4.76 22.67 18.14
CA ARG A 303 5.04 21.44 18.89
C ARG A 303 5.87 20.49 18.05
N HIS A 304 6.99 20.01 18.58
CA HIS A 304 7.81 19.04 17.83
C HIS A 304 7.01 17.74 17.58
N PRO A 305 6.78 17.32 16.32
CA PRO A 305 5.86 16.23 15.99
C PRO A 305 6.28 14.85 16.51
N LEU A 306 7.56 14.65 16.79
CA LEU A 306 8.12 13.39 17.29
C LEU A 306 8.18 13.30 18.82
N ILE A 307 7.73 14.33 19.54
CA ILE A 307 7.62 14.31 21.00
C ILE A 307 6.17 14.02 21.40
N ASP A 308 6.00 13.18 22.44
CA ASP A 308 4.68 12.88 22.99
C ASP A 308 3.85 14.16 23.19
N PRO A 309 2.64 14.25 22.62
CA PRO A 309 1.77 15.43 22.73
C PRO A 309 1.47 15.88 24.16
N LYS A 310 1.60 14.98 25.16
CA LYS A 310 1.41 15.29 26.59
C LYS A 310 2.66 15.89 27.24
N LYS A 311 3.82 15.74 26.62
CA LYS A 311 5.12 16.18 27.17
C LYS A 311 5.73 17.34 26.40
N VAL A 312 5.33 17.52 25.13
CA VAL A 312 5.87 18.57 24.28
C VAL A 312 5.52 19.95 24.81
N VAL A 313 6.53 20.79 24.98
CA VAL A 313 6.34 22.21 25.31
C VAL A 313 6.28 23.00 24.01
N PRO A 314 5.19 23.76 23.76
CA PRO A 314 5.07 24.57 22.57
C PRO A 314 6.09 25.69 22.54
N ILE A 315 6.61 26.04 21.36
CA ILE A 315 7.54 27.14 21.17
C ILE A 315 6.89 28.25 20.33
N ASN A 316 7.25 29.49 20.65
CA ASN A 316 6.98 30.68 19.84
C ASN A 316 8.31 31.22 19.34
N LEU A 317 8.42 31.44 18.04
CA LEU A 317 9.67 31.87 17.43
C LEU A 317 9.41 32.67 16.16
N HIS A 318 10.14 33.80 16.01
CA HIS A 318 10.15 34.58 14.79
C HIS A 318 11.57 34.86 14.31
N LEU A 319 11.76 34.98 13.01
CA LEU A 319 13.05 35.24 12.36
C LEU A 319 12.81 35.87 10.99
N GLY A 320 13.59 36.83 10.60
CA GLY A 320 13.62 37.42 9.26
C GLY A 320 12.84 38.72 9.08
N ARG A 321 12.09 39.21 10.09
CA ARG A 321 11.47 40.55 10.06
C ARG A 321 12.42 41.61 10.61
N ASP A 322 12.76 41.48 11.91
CA ASP A 322 13.53 42.48 12.62
C ASP A 322 15.02 42.10 12.71
N PHE A 323 15.31 40.81 12.61
CA PHE A 323 16.66 40.25 12.66
C PHE A 323 16.76 38.99 11.81
N SER A 324 17.94 38.72 11.25
CA SER A 324 18.26 37.55 10.43
C SER A 324 19.02 36.46 11.19
N LEU A 325 19.47 36.76 12.41
CA LEU A 325 20.20 35.85 13.30
C LEU A 325 19.49 35.77 14.63
N LEU A 326 19.24 34.55 15.12
CA LEU A 326 18.69 34.29 16.44
C LEU A 326 19.66 33.42 17.24
N VAL A 327 20.14 33.95 18.37
CA VAL A 327 20.96 33.21 19.32
C VAL A 327 20.10 32.78 20.50
N VAL A 328 20.05 31.46 20.73
CA VAL A 328 19.30 30.86 21.83
C VAL A 328 20.27 30.41 22.90
N THR A 329 20.21 31.04 24.09
CA THR A 329 21.06 30.70 25.23
C THR A 329 20.26 30.03 26.35
N GLY A 330 20.94 29.29 27.22
CA GLY A 330 20.32 28.63 28.38
C GLY A 330 20.92 27.26 28.66
N PRO A 331 20.44 26.55 29.69
CA PRO A 331 20.91 25.21 30.03
C PRO A 331 20.56 24.19 28.95
N ASN A 332 21.33 23.10 28.83
CA ASN A 332 21.09 22.07 27.79
C ASN A 332 19.72 21.40 27.93
N THR A 333 19.22 21.30 29.17
CA THR A 333 17.86 20.78 29.46
C THR A 333 16.73 21.75 29.09
N GLY A 334 17.04 22.97 28.65
CA GLY A 334 16.08 24.04 28.33
C GLY A 334 15.42 23.94 26.96
N GLY A 335 15.69 22.87 26.17
CA GLY A 335 15.02 22.64 24.88
C GLY A 335 15.62 23.40 23.69
N LYS A 336 16.87 23.93 23.80
CA LYS A 336 17.57 24.64 22.70
C LYS A 336 17.61 23.78 21.41
N THR A 337 18.21 22.60 21.50
CA THR A 337 18.33 21.64 20.39
C THR A 337 16.96 21.25 19.82
N VAL A 338 15.96 21.03 20.67
CA VAL A 338 14.59 20.73 20.26
C VAL A 338 13.98 21.88 19.46
N SER A 339 14.23 23.14 19.90
CA SER A 339 13.73 24.31 19.15
C SER A 339 14.37 24.44 17.79
N LEU A 340 15.68 24.21 17.66
CA LEU A 340 16.39 24.18 16.37
C LEU A 340 15.86 23.08 15.46
N LYS A 341 15.73 21.85 15.98
CA LYS A 341 15.16 20.73 15.24
C LYS A 341 13.72 21.02 14.81
N THR A 342 12.91 21.66 15.65
CA THR A 342 11.51 21.99 15.34
C THR A 342 11.42 22.94 14.13
N ILE A 343 12.22 24.01 14.10
CA ILE A 343 12.22 24.96 12.97
C ILE A 343 12.64 24.29 11.68
N GLY A 344 13.75 23.54 11.76
CA GLY A 344 14.27 22.83 10.61
C GLY A 344 13.26 21.81 10.06
N LEU A 345 12.68 21.00 10.94
CA LEU A 345 11.70 19.98 10.58
C LEU A 345 10.41 20.60 10.01
N PHE A 346 9.89 21.68 10.62
CA PHE A 346 8.73 22.40 10.10
C PHE A 346 8.98 22.99 8.72
N THR A 347 10.18 23.52 8.48
CA THR A 347 10.59 24.00 7.16
C THR A 347 10.53 22.87 6.12
N LEU A 348 11.12 21.72 6.43
CA LEU A 348 11.11 20.55 5.53
C LEU A 348 9.68 20.02 5.30
N MET A 349 8.89 19.88 6.37
CA MET A 349 7.49 19.45 6.30
C MET A 349 6.66 20.40 5.44
N GLY A 350 6.73 21.69 5.74
CA GLY A 350 5.98 22.73 5.03
C GLY A 350 6.32 22.76 3.54
N GLN A 351 7.60 22.64 3.18
CA GLN A 351 8.07 22.60 1.79
C GLN A 351 7.77 21.29 1.07
N ALA A 352 7.42 20.22 1.82
CA ALA A 352 6.92 18.95 1.26
C ALA A 352 5.38 18.88 1.12
N GLY A 353 4.67 20.00 1.40
CA GLY A 353 3.21 20.05 1.35
C GLY A 353 2.53 19.40 2.55
N LEU A 354 3.26 19.19 3.66
CA LEU A 354 2.71 18.69 4.92
C LEU A 354 2.30 19.87 5.81
N HIS A 355 1.23 19.72 6.56
CA HIS A 355 0.87 20.64 7.62
C HIS A 355 1.82 20.49 8.81
N ILE A 356 1.92 21.50 9.63
CA ILE A 356 2.79 21.54 10.81
C ILE A 356 1.96 21.63 12.10
N PRO A 357 2.36 20.96 13.19
CA PRO A 357 1.67 21.05 14.49
C PRO A 357 2.00 22.39 15.17
N ALA A 358 1.38 23.45 14.69
CA ALA A 358 1.51 24.81 15.18
C ALA A 358 0.15 25.52 15.16
N PHE A 359 0.05 26.68 15.81
CA PHE A 359 -1.18 27.46 15.79
C PHE A 359 -1.44 28.01 14.38
N ASP A 360 -2.72 28.15 14.03
CA ASP A 360 -3.13 28.69 12.73
C ASP A 360 -2.55 30.08 12.48
N GLY A 361 -2.18 30.36 11.22
CA GLY A 361 -1.48 31.57 10.84
C GLY A 361 0.02 31.56 11.14
N SER A 362 0.60 30.46 11.58
CA SER A 362 2.05 30.29 11.60
C SER A 362 2.63 30.36 10.20
N SER A 363 3.74 31.09 10.05
CA SER A 363 4.35 31.38 8.75
C SER A 363 5.72 30.73 8.63
N LEU A 364 6.01 30.19 7.45
CA LEU A 364 7.30 29.63 7.08
C LEU A 364 7.86 30.37 5.85
N ARG A 365 9.16 30.54 5.81
CA ARG A 365 9.90 31.00 4.65
C ARG A 365 10.27 29.78 3.78
N ILE A 366 10.25 29.95 2.46
CA ILE A 366 10.79 28.97 1.51
C ILE A 366 12.30 29.17 1.41
N PHE A 367 13.04 28.09 1.64
CA PHE A 367 14.49 28.04 1.51
C PHE A 367 14.90 27.12 0.38
N ASN A 368 15.97 27.48 -0.33
CA ASN A 368 16.59 26.65 -1.33
C ASN A 368 17.35 25.48 -0.68
N GLU A 369 18.06 25.78 0.41
CA GLU A 369 18.83 24.83 1.18
C GLU A 369 18.59 25.01 2.69
N VAL A 370 18.65 23.92 3.40
CA VAL A 370 18.69 23.86 4.85
C VAL A 370 19.99 23.20 5.25
N TYR A 371 20.75 23.85 6.12
CA TYR A 371 21.97 23.30 6.71
C TYR A 371 21.76 23.12 8.22
N ALA A 372 22.22 22.01 8.74
CA ALA A 372 22.15 21.72 10.16
C ALA A 372 23.46 21.09 10.64
N ASP A 373 24.04 21.69 11.62
CA ASP A 373 25.13 21.15 12.43
C ASP A 373 24.64 20.99 13.85
N ILE A 374 23.92 19.87 14.06
CA ILE A 374 23.29 19.48 15.31
C ILE A 374 23.78 18.08 15.60
N GLY A 375 24.62 17.90 16.62
CA GLY A 375 25.22 16.63 17.00
C GLY A 375 24.81 16.18 18.38
N ASP A 376 24.65 14.88 18.62
CA ASP A 376 24.58 14.28 19.95
C ASP A 376 26.01 13.98 20.44
N GLU A 377 26.49 14.68 21.46
CA GLU A 377 27.80 14.47 22.11
C GLU A 377 27.87 13.21 22.99
N GLN A 378 27.08 12.16 22.74
CA GLN A 378 26.97 11.02 23.67
C GLN A 378 27.95 9.85 23.45
N SER A 379 29.07 10.02 22.74
CA SER A 379 30.13 8.99 22.72
C SER A 379 31.48 9.57 23.13
N ILE A 380 31.93 9.19 24.31
CA ILE A 380 33.21 9.58 24.92
C ILE A 380 34.43 9.19 24.05
N GLU A 381 34.33 8.23 23.19
CA GLU A 381 35.40 7.76 22.29
C GLU A 381 35.59 8.60 21.01
N GLN A 382 34.73 9.59 20.74
CA GLN A 382 34.75 10.41 19.52
C GLN A 382 35.15 11.88 19.70
N SER A 383 35.47 12.33 20.92
CA SER A 383 35.58 13.77 21.25
C SER A 383 36.63 14.57 20.45
N LEU A 384 37.74 14.00 20.02
CA LEU A 384 38.76 14.67 19.21
C LEU A 384 38.45 14.64 17.69
N SER A 385 37.73 13.65 17.23
CA SER A 385 37.26 13.58 15.83
C SER A 385 36.00 14.41 15.59
N THR A 386 35.18 14.67 16.62
CA THR A 386 33.95 15.47 16.57
C THR A 386 34.24 16.96 16.37
N PHE A 387 35.16 17.56 17.12
CA PHE A 387 35.53 18.98 16.94
C PHE A 387 35.99 19.25 15.48
N SER A 388 36.95 18.45 14.97
CA SER A 388 37.42 18.62 13.61
C SER A 388 36.31 18.45 12.60
N SER A 389 35.37 17.50 12.79
CA SER A 389 34.25 17.27 11.87
C SER A 389 33.22 18.41 11.92
N HIS A 390 32.92 18.98 13.10
CA HIS A 390 32.06 20.15 13.26
C HIS A 390 32.68 21.38 12.56
N MET A 391 33.99 21.65 12.77
CA MET A 391 34.67 22.75 12.10
C MET A 391 34.67 22.62 10.58
N VAL A 392 35.00 21.45 10.05
CA VAL A 392 34.96 21.21 8.60
C VAL A 392 33.54 21.40 8.06
N ASN A 393 32.51 20.91 8.77
CA ASN A 393 31.13 21.06 8.38
C ASN A 393 30.69 22.54 8.44
N THR A 394 31.06 23.26 9.50
CA THR A 394 30.81 24.71 9.66
C THR A 394 31.42 25.52 8.51
N VAL A 395 32.70 25.29 8.19
CA VAL A 395 33.37 25.95 7.05
C VAL A 395 32.64 25.63 5.73
N SER A 396 32.31 24.34 5.49
CA SER A 396 31.58 23.95 4.29
C SER A 396 30.18 24.56 4.19
N ILE A 397 29.51 24.77 5.32
CA ILE A 397 28.21 25.48 5.38
C ILE A 397 28.39 26.94 5.05
N LEU A 398 29.39 27.63 5.65
CA LEU A 398 29.66 29.05 5.43
C LEU A 398 30.02 29.34 3.97
N GLU A 399 30.73 28.42 3.30
CA GLU A 399 31.09 28.57 1.88
C GLU A 399 29.88 28.43 0.93
N LYS A 400 28.83 27.69 1.34
CA LYS A 400 27.69 27.32 0.49
C LYS A 400 26.41 28.07 0.82
N ALA A 401 26.28 28.52 2.09
CA ALA A 401 25.08 29.20 2.54
C ALA A 401 24.93 30.58 1.85
N ASP A 402 23.72 30.84 1.42
CA ASP A 402 23.32 32.11 0.80
C ASP A 402 22.13 32.74 1.56
N GLU A 403 21.67 33.85 1.06
CA GLU A 403 20.50 34.54 1.63
C GLU A 403 19.19 33.73 1.60
N ASN A 404 19.12 32.63 0.82
CA ASN A 404 17.99 31.73 0.70
C ASN A 404 18.22 30.40 1.41
N SER A 405 19.21 30.36 2.29
CA SER A 405 19.54 29.19 3.11
C SER A 405 19.06 29.37 4.56
N LEU A 406 18.59 28.28 5.17
CA LEU A 406 18.38 28.19 6.62
C LEU A 406 19.57 27.45 7.22
N VAL A 407 20.25 28.09 8.18
CA VAL A 407 21.39 27.50 8.86
C VAL A 407 21.06 27.32 10.34
N LEU A 408 21.26 26.11 10.84
CA LEU A 408 20.98 25.70 12.22
C LEU A 408 22.26 25.14 12.82
N PHE A 409 22.81 25.89 13.80
CA PHE A 409 23.97 25.46 14.59
C PHE A 409 23.56 25.20 16.04
N ASP A 410 23.96 24.05 16.56
CA ASP A 410 23.89 23.75 17.98
C ASP A 410 25.32 23.73 18.56
N GLU A 411 25.52 24.37 19.72
CA GLU A 411 26.78 24.40 20.47
C GLU A 411 27.99 24.85 19.61
N LEU A 412 27.85 25.95 18.86
CA LEU A 412 28.93 26.50 18.05
C LEU A 412 30.18 26.77 18.90
N GLY A 413 31.32 26.20 18.49
CA GLY A 413 32.60 26.32 19.23
C GLY A 413 32.74 25.35 20.41
N ALA A 414 31.80 24.39 20.61
CA ALA A 414 31.98 23.34 21.61
C ALA A 414 33.13 22.39 21.25
N GLY A 415 33.77 21.79 22.25
CA GLY A 415 34.82 20.78 22.08
C GLY A 415 36.23 21.33 21.86
N THR A 416 36.45 22.66 21.96
CA THR A 416 37.77 23.32 22.02
C THR A 416 38.01 24.03 23.33
N ASP A 417 39.22 24.64 23.48
CA ASP A 417 39.49 25.52 24.62
C ASP A 417 38.43 26.63 24.72
N PRO A 418 37.85 26.91 25.91
CA PRO A 418 36.81 27.91 26.08
C PRO A 418 37.14 29.31 25.56
N VAL A 419 38.42 29.70 25.56
CA VAL A 419 38.88 31.00 25.06
C VAL A 419 38.90 31.00 23.51
N GLU A 420 39.35 29.89 22.90
CA GLU A 420 39.36 29.74 21.44
C GLU A 420 37.94 29.56 20.91
N GLY A 421 37.10 28.80 21.61
CA GLY A 421 35.71 28.59 21.21
C GLY A 421 34.82 29.85 21.31
N ALA A 422 35.22 30.83 22.16
CA ALA A 422 34.53 32.10 22.32
C ALA A 422 34.97 33.21 21.33
N ALA A 423 36.09 33.02 20.65
CA ALA A 423 36.63 33.97 19.67
C ALA A 423 35.98 33.76 18.29
#